data_df2e6aeac7e09c22df8ae5bd37d43574
#
_entry.id   df2e6aeac7e09c22df8ae5bd37d43574
#
_cell.length_a   1.000
_cell.length_b   1.000
_cell.length_c   1.000
_cell.angle_alpha   90.00
_cell.angle_beta   90.00
_cell.angle_gamma   90.00
#
_symmetry.space_group_name_H-M   'P 1'
#
loop_
_entity.id
_entity.type
_entity.pdbx_description
1 polymer ?
#
loop_
_entity_poly.entity_id
_entity_poly.type
_entity_poly.pdbx_seq_one_letter_code
_entity_poly.pdbx_strand_id
1 'polypeptide(L)'
;GIRDGFIDNYNHYFLHGTGFHDLYEGTTPVKAPGKYFPELMVQRSLNFIDQNKDRPFFLYVPFNIPHYPEQALKKHEALYKDVKDPARRSYGAIVTTTDYYIGQVIDKLEEHGLRENTIVIYMSDNGHSEETGNRIRTDNHKSGYPKGHFYGASGGGSTGKWIGQKGSFLEGGVRVPAVISYPAKLPKGTVRNQAISAMDWFPTVL
;
A
#
# COMPACT_ATOMS: atom_id res chain seq x y z
N GLY A 1 6.64 8.87 -7.72
CA GLY A 1 6.49 8.45 -6.32
C GLY A 1 6.30 9.61 -5.36
N ILE A 2 6.19 9.31 -4.09
CA ILE A 2 6.12 10.26 -2.97
C ILE A 2 7.39 10.12 -2.12
N ARG A 3 7.73 11.13 -1.32
CA ARG A 3 8.95 11.16 -0.50
C ARG A 3 8.68 10.97 0.98
N ASP A 4 7.56 11.47 1.47
CA ASP A 4 7.27 11.61 2.90
C ASP A 4 6.23 10.63 3.45
N GLY A 5 5.98 9.54 2.74
CA GLY A 5 5.27 8.36 3.21
C GLY A 5 3.76 8.36 3.00
N PHE A 6 3.04 9.45 3.23
CA PHE A 6 1.59 9.49 3.03
C PHE A 6 1.07 10.88 2.63
N ILE A 7 0.16 10.86 1.69
CA ILE A 7 -0.39 12.06 1.03
C ILE A 7 -1.91 11.93 0.92
N ASP A 8 -2.59 13.01 0.64
CA ASP A 8 -3.91 12.92 0.01
C ASP A 8 -3.79 12.24 -1.35
N ASN A 9 -4.52 11.15 -1.55
CA ASN A 9 -4.39 10.31 -2.74
C ASN A 9 -4.89 10.97 -4.03
N TYR A 10 -5.60 12.09 -3.96
CA TYR A 10 -6.17 12.77 -5.13
C TYR A 10 -5.51 14.11 -5.47
N ASN A 11 -5.03 14.85 -4.49
CA ASN A 11 -4.35 16.11 -4.74
C ASN A 11 -2.84 16.08 -4.45
N HIS A 12 -2.36 14.97 -3.86
CA HIS A 12 -0.95 14.64 -3.66
C HIS A 12 -0.21 15.60 -2.70
N TYR A 13 -0.90 16.12 -1.70
CA TYR A 13 -0.27 16.89 -0.65
C TYR A 13 0.03 16.02 0.56
N PHE A 14 1.24 16.18 1.09
CA PHE A 14 1.63 15.64 2.39
C PHE A 14 0.71 16.17 3.49
N LEU A 15 0.28 15.32 4.41
CA LEU A 15 -0.85 15.64 5.29
C LEU A 15 -0.47 16.22 6.65
N HIS A 16 0.81 16.36 6.95
CA HIS A 16 1.25 16.96 8.21
C HIS A 16 1.68 18.42 8.04
N GLY A 17 1.58 19.19 9.14
CA GLY A 17 1.90 20.61 9.15
C GLY A 17 1.03 21.40 8.17
N THR A 18 1.62 22.34 7.47
CA THR A 18 0.92 23.14 6.43
C THR A 18 0.77 22.44 5.11
N GLY A 19 1.41 21.28 4.97
CA GLY A 19 1.43 20.49 3.75
C GLY A 19 2.32 21.06 2.64
N PHE A 20 2.77 20.17 1.79
CA PHE A 20 3.45 20.51 0.54
C PHE A 20 3.07 19.44 -0.49
N HIS A 21 3.18 19.79 -1.76
CA HIS A 21 2.88 18.85 -2.82
C HIS A 21 4.00 17.81 -2.92
N ASP A 22 3.65 16.52 -2.82
CA ASP A 22 4.61 15.41 -2.72
C ASP A 22 4.31 14.30 -3.75
N LEU A 23 4.32 14.67 -5.02
CA LEU A 23 4.29 13.71 -6.13
C LEU A 23 5.40 14.02 -7.13
N TYR A 24 6.24 13.01 -7.43
CA TYR A 24 7.44 13.16 -8.26
C TYR A 24 7.59 12.04 -9.28
N GLU A 25 8.22 12.37 -10.40
CA GLU A 25 8.83 11.43 -11.33
C GLU A 25 10.35 11.69 -11.34
N GLY A 26 11.11 10.74 -10.78
CA GLY A 26 12.51 11.02 -10.42
C GLY A 26 12.59 12.18 -9.41
N THR A 27 13.22 13.26 -9.80
CA THR A 27 13.34 14.49 -9.00
C THR A 27 12.36 15.60 -9.42
N THR A 28 11.60 15.38 -10.49
CA THR A 28 10.69 16.38 -11.07
C THR A 28 9.32 16.29 -10.42
N PRO A 29 8.77 17.40 -9.87
CA PRO A 29 7.40 17.42 -9.37
C PRO A 29 6.38 17.17 -10.49
N VAL A 30 5.41 16.30 -10.21
CA VAL A 30 4.30 15.98 -11.14
C VAL A 30 3.00 16.53 -10.58
N LYS A 31 2.24 17.29 -11.39
CA LYS A 31 0.93 17.78 -11.03
C LYS A 31 -0.14 16.93 -11.73
N ALA A 32 -0.91 16.20 -10.96
CA ALA A 32 -1.97 15.32 -11.46
C ALA A 32 -3.24 15.43 -10.58
N PRO A 33 -3.80 16.63 -10.37
CA PRO A 33 -4.92 16.83 -9.45
C PRO A 33 -6.12 15.98 -9.87
N GLY A 34 -6.77 15.36 -8.89
CA GLY A 34 -7.92 14.50 -9.10
C GLY A 34 -7.58 13.06 -9.58
N LYS A 35 -6.32 12.77 -9.88
CA LYS A 35 -5.90 11.40 -10.21
C LYS A 35 -5.53 10.63 -8.95
N TYR A 36 -6.07 9.44 -8.81
CA TYR A 36 -5.81 8.61 -7.63
C TYR A 36 -4.37 8.08 -7.64
N PHE A 37 -3.60 8.38 -6.59
CA PHE A 37 -2.15 8.05 -6.57
C PHE A 37 -1.86 6.55 -6.72
N PRO A 38 -2.56 5.63 -6.03
CA PRO A 38 -2.34 4.19 -6.25
C PRO A 38 -2.56 3.76 -7.71
N GLU A 39 -3.55 4.35 -8.40
CA GLU A 39 -3.77 4.10 -9.83
C GLU A 39 -2.59 4.58 -10.67
N LEU A 40 -2.10 5.79 -10.43
CA LEU A 40 -0.93 6.33 -11.14
C LEU A 40 0.30 5.43 -10.96
N MET A 41 0.53 4.93 -9.74
CA MET A 41 1.63 4.03 -9.43
C MET A 41 1.49 2.70 -10.17
N VAL A 42 0.30 2.11 -10.16
CA VAL A 42 0.03 0.84 -10.87
C VAL A 42 0.16 1.01 -12.37
N GLN A 43 -0.38 2.09 -12.96
CA GLN A 43 -0.19 2.35 -14.41
C GLN A 43 1.30 2.43 -14.80
N ARG A 44 2.14 3.05 -13.97
CA ARG A 44 3.60 3.07 -14.19
C ARG A 44 4.20 1.68 -14.09
N SER A 45 3.73 0.86 -13.16
CA SER A 45 4.18 -0.52 -12.99
C SER A 45 3.80 -1.39 -14.19
N LEU A 46 2.56 -1.27 -14.69
CA LEU A 46 2.10 -1.99 -15.88
C LEU A 46 2.92 -1.60 -17.12
N ASN A 47 3.12 -0.30 -17.35
CA ASN A 47 3.94 0.19 -18.44
C ASN A 47 5.41 -0.28 -18.33
N PHE A 48 5.95 -0.35 -17.11
CA PHE A 48 7.29 -0.90 -16.89
C PHE A 48 7.37 -2.37 -17.27
N ILE A 49 6.39 -3.19 -16.92
CA ILE A 49 6.33 -4.59 -17.29
C ILE A 49 6.26 -4.71 -18.82
N ASP A 50 5.37 -3.95 -19.49
CA ASP A 50 5.26 -3.94 -20.96
C ASP A 50 6.58 -3.64 -21.65
N GLN A 51 7.34 -2.67 -21.15
CA GLN A 51 8.62 -2.24 -21.72
C GLN A 51 9.78 -3.20 -21.45
N ASN A 52 9.66 -4.06 -20.45
CA ASN A 52 10.74 -4.93 -20.00
C ASN A 52 10.43 -6.43 -20.11
N LYS A 53 9.30 -6.81 -20.70
CA LYS A 53 8.82 -8.19 -20.77
C LYS A 53 9.80 -9.18 -21.42
N ASP A 54 10.66 -8.69 -22.30
CA ASP A 54 11.60 -9.51 -23.06
C ASP A 54 13.00 -9.63 -22.41
N ARG A 55 13.15 -9.13 -21.17
CA ARG A 55 14.40 -9.17 -20.42
C ARG A 55 14.17 -9.32 -18.92
N PRO A 56 15.14 -9.81 -18.14
CA PRO A 56 15.02 -9.82 -16.68
C PRO A 56 14.84 -8.42 -16.13
N PHE A 57 13.97 -8.30 -15.12
CA PHE A 57 13.73 -7.03 -14.42
C PHE A 57 13.50 -7.25 -12.93
N PHE A 58 13.70 -6.18 -12.18
CA PHE A 58 13.27 -6.05 -10.80
C PHE A 58 12.29 -4.88 -10.69
N LEU A 59 11.12 -5.14 -10.12
CA LEU A 59 10.08 -4.13 -9.90
C LEU A 59 9.72 -4.06 -8.42
N TYR A 60 9.93 -2.91 -7.80
CA TYR A 60 9.49 -2.62 -6.44
C TYR A 60 8.30 -1.65 -6.47
N VAL A 61 7.18 -2.07 -5.89
CA VAL A 61 5.93 -1.31 -5.87
C VAL A 61 5.54 -1.00 -4.42
N PRO A 62 6.05 0.09 -3.84
CA PRO A 62 5.76 0.47 -2.46
C PRO A 62 4.39 1.14 -2.36
N PHE A 63 3.35 0.36 -2.10
CA PHE A 63 2.01 0.90 -1.90
C PHE A 63 1.95 1.81 -0.66
N ASN A 64 1.41 3.02 -0.83
CA ASN A 64 1.13 3.92 0.29
C ASN A 64 -0.17 3.56 1.04
N ILE A 65 -1.04 2.79 0.41
CA ILE A 65 -2.25 2.23 1.03
C ILE A 65 -1.96 0.80 1.51
N PRO A 66 -2.56 0.33 2.60
CA PRO A 66 -3.73 0.86 3.32
C PRO A 66 -3.44 1.91 4.41
N HIS A 67 -2.29 2.58 4.42
CA HIS A 67 -2.03 3.69 5.35
C HIS A 67 -3.10 4.80 5.18
N TYR A 68 -3.37 5.54 6.25
CA TYR A 68 -4.27 6.71 6.10
C TYR A 68 -3.65 7.76 5.16
N PRO A 69 -4.46 8.58 4.48
CA PRO A 69 -5.93 8.63 4.52
C PRO A 69 -6.54 7.40 3.83
N GLU A 70 -7.49 6.78 4.50
CA GLU A 70 -8.17 5.59 4.00
C GLU A 70 -9.19 5.96 2.89
N GLN A 71 -8.68 6.52 1.81
CA GLN A 71 -9.45 6.94 0.63
C GLN A 71 -9.60 5.76 -0.33
N ALA A 72 -10.49 4.85 -0.02
CA ALA A 72 -10.78 3.69 -0.87
C ALA A 72 -11.56 4.07 -2.14
N LEU A 73 -11.58 3.17 -3.13
CA LEU A 73 -12.48 3.31 -4.26
C LEU A 73 -13.93 3.13 -3.82
N LYS A 74 -14.84 3.98 -4.30
CA LYS A 74 -16.28 3.94 -3.94
C LYS A 74 -16.92 2.56 -4.15
N LYS A 75 -16.53 1.83 -5.20
CA LYS A 75 -17.01 0.47 -5.46
C LYS A 75 -16.62 -0.51 -4.33
N HIS A 76 -15.50 -0.30 -3.67
CA HIS A 76 -15.04 -1.13 -2.55
C HIS A 76 -15.64 -0.67 -1.23
N GLU A 77 -15.85 0.62 -1.02
CA GLU A 77 -16.61 1.12 0.14
C GLU A 77 -18.02 0.52 0.20
N ALA A 78 -18.67 0.36 -0.95
CA ALA A 78 -20.00 -0.23 -1.05
C ALA A 78 -20.07 -1.68 -0.56
N LEU A 79 -18.97 -2.45 -0.64
CA LEU A 79 -18.91 -3.83 -0.16
C LEU A 79 -19.01 -3.94 1.37
N TYR A 80 -18.66 -2.88 2.09
CA TYR A 80 -18.58 -2.83 3.54
C TYR A 80 -19.69 -2.01 4.20
N LYS A 81 -20.72 -1.58 3.44
CA LYS A 81 -21.80 -0.70 3.93
C LYS A 81 -22.51 -1.22 5.20
N ASP A 82 -22.60 -2.55 5.35
CA ASP A 82 -23.30 -3.20 6.45
C ASP A 82 -22.38 -3.44 7.67
N VAL A 83 -21.09 -3.15 7.58
CA VAL A 83 -20.16 -3.21 8.71
C VAL A 83 -20.42 -2.04 9.64
N LYS A 84 -20.85 -2.32 10.87
CA LYS A 84 -21.28 -1.31 11.84
C LYS A 84 -20.13 -0.44 12.35
N ASP A 85 -18.97 -1.05 12.61
CA ASP A 85 -17.79 -0.33 13.07
C ASP A 85 -17.20 0.50 11.91
N PRO A 86 -17.18 1.84 12.03
CA PRO A 86 -16.69 2.71 10.97
C PRO A 86 -15.20 2.50 10.65
N ALA A 87 -14.38 2.22 11.67
CA ALA A 87 -12.94 1.97 11.48
C ALA A 87 -12.73 0.67 10.71
N ARG A 88 -13.42 -0.39 11.09
CA ARG A 88 -13.33 -1.68 10.38
C ARG A 88 -13.85 -1.59 8.95
N ARG A 89 -14.93 -0.84 8.73
CA ARG A 89 -15.50 -0.58 7.41
C ARG A 89 -14.52 0.14 6.49
N SER A 90 -13.95 1.24 6.96
CA SER A 90 -12.96 2.04 6.23
C SER A 90 -11.72 1.22 5.90
N TYR A 91 -11.18 0.53 6.89
CA TYR A 91 -10.01 -0.34 6.71
C TYR A 91 -10.27 -1.49 5.74
N GLY A 92 -11.40 -2.16 5.83
CA GLY A 92 -11.77 -3.22 4.88
C GLY A 92 -11.81 -2.72 3.45
N ALA A 93 -12.41 -1.56 3.21
CA ALA A 93 -12.52 -0.97 1.89
C ALA A 93 -11.14 -0.59 1.30
N ILE A 94 -10.23 -0.02 2.10
CA ILE A 94 -8.90 0.35 1.60
C ILE A 94 -8.00 -0.86 1.37
N VAL A 95 -8.09 -1.91 2.19
CA VAL A 95 -7.40 -3.18 1.97
C VAL A 95 -7.88 -3.84 0.67
N THR A 96 -9.20 -3.89 0.43
CA THR A 96 -9.76 -4.39 -0.83
C THR A 96 -9.30 -3.56 -2.03
N THR A 97 -9.16 -2.25 -1.86
CA THR A 97 -8.62 -1.37 -2.92
C THR A 97 -7.15 -1.70 -3.21
N THR A 98 -6.36 -1.98 -2.18
CA THR A 98 -4.95 -2.38 -2.33
C THR A 98 -4.85 -3.71 -3.08
N ASP A 99 -5.62 -4.71 -2.65
CA ASP A 99 -5.68 -6.03 -3.29
C ASP A 99 -6.07 -5.94 -4.77
N TYR A 100 -7.09 -5.15 -5.10
CA TYR A 100 -7.49 -4.89 -6.48
C TYR A 100 -6.36 -4.35 -7.35
N TYR A 101 -5.54 -3.45 -6.83
CA TYR A 101 -4.42 -2.90 -7.58
C TYR A 101 -3.22 -3.86 -7.67
N ILE A 102 -2.99 -4.67 -6.64
CA ILE A 102 -2.01 -5.78 -6.70
C ILE A 102 -2.45 -6.78 -7.78
N GLY A 103 -3.73 -7.12 -7.81
CA GLY A 103 -4.30 -8.01 -8.84
C GLY A 103 -3.95 -7.56 -10.25
N GLN A 104 -4.09 -6.27 -10.57
CA GLN A 104 -3.74 -5.76 -11.91
C GLN A 104 -2.27 -5.99 -12.29
N VAL A 105 -1.35 -5.89 -11.34
CA VAL A 105 0.07 -6.17 -11.59
C VAL A 105 0.28 -7.66 -11.86
N ILE A 106 -0.39 -8.54 -11.12
CA ILE A 106 -0.34 -9.99 -11.34
C ILE A 106 -0.95 -10.34 -12.70
N ASP A 107 -2.14 -9.82 -13.01
CA ASP A 107 -2.82 -10.04 -14.29
C ASP A 107 -1.93 -9.63 -15.48
N LYS A 108 -1.16 -8.54 -15.35
CA LYS A 108 -0.22 -8.09 -16.38
C LYS A 108 0.94 -9.08 -16.58
N LEU A 109 1.44 -9.70 -15.51
CA LEU A 109 2.44 -10.78 -15.63
C LEU A 109 1.86 -12.02 -16.32
N GLU A 110 0.61 -12.35 -16.04
CA GLU A 110 -0.10 -13.46 -16.69
C GLU A 110 -0.35 -13.18 -18.17
N GLU A 111 -0.82 -11.96 -18.50
CA GLU A 111 -1.04 -11.50 -19.88
C GLU A 111 0.19 -11.71 -20.80
N HIS A 112 1.38 -11.46 -20.25
CA HIS A 112 2.64 -11.65 -20.98
C HIS A 112 3.27 -13.04 -20.81
N GLY A 113 2.62 -13.97 -20.13
CA GLY A 113 3.17 -15.31 -19.86
C GLY A 113 4.40 -15.31 -18.93
N LEU A 114 4.59 -14.23 -18.17
CA LEU A 114 5.75 -14.06 -17.28
C LEU A 114 5.53 -14.66 -15.89
N ARG A 115 4.28 -14.92 -15.50
CA ARG A 115 3.92 -15.30 -14.15
C ARG A 115 4.64 -16.54 -13.61
N GLU A 116 4.79 -17.56 -14.45
CA GLU A 116 5.47 -18.81 -14.10
C GLU A 116 6.94 -18.59 -13.73
N ASN A 117 7.62 -17.64 -14.39
CA ASN A 117 9.04 -17.34 -14.18
C ASN A 117 9.26 -16.00 -13.43
N THR A 118 8.31 -15.58 -12.63
CA THR A 118 8.43 -14.37 -11.81
C THR A 118 8.26 -14.71 -10.34
N ILE A 119 9.25 -14.34 -9.52
CA ILE A 119 9.13 -14.34 -8.07
C ILE A 119 8.31 -13.12 -7.66
N VAL A 120 7.18 -13.34 -7.03
CA VAL A 120 6.34 -12.28 -6.47
C VAL A 120 6.42 -12.35 -4.95
N ILE A 121 6.84 -11.26 -4.32
CA ILE A 121 6.91 -11.13 -2.87
C ILE A 121 5.94 -10.03 -2.45
N TYR A 122 5.06 -10.34 -1.52
CA TYR A 122 4.20 -9.39 -0.85
C TYR A 122 4.48 -9.42 0.65
N MET A 123 4.64 -8.24 1.24
CA MET A 123 4.74 -8.10 2.70
C MET A 123 4.29 -6.72 3.15
N SER A 124 3.85 -6.61 4.39
CA SER A 124 3.66 -5.33 5.06
C SER A 124 5.01 -4.83 5.61
N ASP A 125 5.13 -3.52 5.80
CA ASP A 125 6.32 -2.87 6.34
C ASP A 125 6.37 -2.90 7.87
N ASN A 126 5.19 -2.84 8.52
CA ASN A 126 5.04 -2.89 9.98
C ASN A 126 3.67 -3.44 10.38
N GLY A 127 3.52 -3.70 11.67
CA GLY A 127 2.24 -4.09 12.25
C GLY A 127 1.18 -2.99 12.17
N HIS A 128 -0.07 -3.37 12.45
CA HIS A 128 -1.20 -2.45 12.43
C HIS A 128 -0.94 -1.20 13.29
N SER A 129 -1.46 -0.07 12.83
CA SER A 129 -1.42 1.20 13.56
C SER A 129 -2.79 1.57 14.12
N GLU A 130 -2.83 1.96 15.37
CA GLU A 130 -3.98 2.64 15.97
C GLU A 130 -3.95 4.15 15.75
N GLU A 131 -3.08 4.64 14.87
CA GLU A 131 -3.06 6.04 14.53
C GLU A 131 -4.43 6.49 14.05
N THR A 132 -5.01 7.38 14.81
CA THR A 132 -6.19 8.12 14.35
C THR A 132 -5.72 9.23 13.43
N GLY A 133 -6.21 9.26 12.21
CA GLY A 133 -5.79 10.22 11.19
C GLY A 133 -5.96 11.71 11.54
N ASN A 134 -6.24 12.07 12.77
CA ASN A 134 -6.47 13.44 13.25
C ASN A 134 -5.18 14.29 13.41
N ARG A 135 -4.25 14.18 12.45
CA ARG A 135 -2.96 14.87 12.59
C ARG A 135 -2.79 16.12 11.74
N ILE A 136 -3.67 16.41 10.80
CA ILE A 136 -3.71 17.74 10.21
C ILE A 136 -4.23 18.71 11.26
N ARG A 137 -3.35 19.57 11.71
CA ARG A 137 -3.64 20.48 12.83
C ARG A 137 -3.71 21.93 12.43
N THR A 138 -3.49 22.23 11.17
CA THR A 138 -3.54 23.61 10.67
C THR A 138 -4.77 23.78 9.78
N ASP A 139 -5.43 24.92 9.95
CA ASP A 139 -6.60 25.28 9.16
C ASP A 139 -6.21 25.92 7.80
N ASN A 140 -4.91 26.16 7.58
CA ASN A 140 -4.33 26.72 6.38
C ASN A 140 -3.45 25.72 5.61
N HIS A 141 -3.84 24.46 5.60
CA HIS A 141 -3.12 23.42 4.87
C HIS A 141 -3.08 23.73 3.37
N LYS A 142 -1.92 23.59 2.76
CA LYS A 142 -1.71 23.94 1.33
C LYS A 142 -2.54 23.12 0.34
N SER A 143 -3.10 21.99 0.75
CA SER A 143 -4.04 21.24 -0.07
C SER A 143 -5.35 21.99 -0.35
N GLY A 144 -5.67 23.01 0.46
CA GLY A 144 -6.93 23.74 0.38
C GLY A 144 -8.12 23.02 1.02
N TYR A 145 -7.92 21.82 1.59
CA TYR A 145 -8.98 21.08 2.30
C TYR A 145 -9.08 21.51 3.77
N PRO A 146 -10.28 21.46 4.34
CA PRO A 146 -10.47 21.78 5.75
C PRO A 146 -9.80 20.73 6.65
N LYS A 147 -9.45 21.14 7.86
CA LYS A 147 -8.91 20.28 8.89
C LYS A 147 -9.77 19.03 9.08
N GLY A 148 -9.12 17.88 9.13
CA GLY A 148 -9.79 16.59 9.31
C GLY A 148 -10.44 16.02 8.04
N HIS A 149 -10.32 16.67 6.88
CA HIS A 149 -10.95 16.22 5.64
C HIS A 149 -10.43 14.85 5.14
N PHE A 150 -9.19 14.51 5.46
CA PHE A 150 -8.49 13.37 4.85
C PHE A 150 -8.74 12.04 5.53
N TYR A 151 -9.65 11.95 6.47
CA TYR A 151 -9.73 10.79 7.32
C TYR A 151 -10.88 9.86 6.98
N GLY A 152 -10.52 8.60 6.69
CA GLY A 152 -11.35 7.49 7.08
C GLY A 152 -11.42 7.39 8.60
N ALA A 153 -11.98 6.36 9.11
CA ALA A 153 -12.14 6.19 10.56
C ALA A 153 -10.92 5.59 11.27
N SER A 154 -9.80 5.39 10.59
CA SER A 154 -8.52 4.81 11.08
C SER A 154 -8.60 3.79 12.23
N GLY A 155 -7.59 2.95 12.39
CA GLY A 155 -7.55 2.00 13.51
C GLY A 155 -8.37 0.72 13.32
N GLY A 156 -8.88 0.47 12.12
CA GLY A 156 -9.75 -0.68 11.84
C GLY A 156 -9.05 -2.03 11.65
N GLY A 157 -7.72 -2.06 11.65
CA GLY A 157 -6.94 -3.29 11.56
C GLY A 157 -6.77 -3.99 12.91
N SER A 158 -5.92 -5.01 12.96
CA SER A 158 -5.62 -5.73 14.18
C SER A 158 -4.31 -6.50 14.05
N THR A 159 -3.55 -6.57 15.12
CA THR A 159 -2.37 -7.45 15.24
C THR A 159 -2.73 -8.87 15.71
N GLY A 160 -4.03 -9.15 15.80
CA GLY A 160 -4.54 -10.44 16.28
C GLY A 160 -4.17 -10.69 17.74
N LYS A 161 -3.51 -11.82 18.01
CA LYS A 161 -3.08 -12.19 19.37
C LYS A 161 -1.78 -11.52 19.82
N TRP A 162 -1.13 -10.76 18.96
CA TRP A 162 0.18 -10.20 19.24
C TRP A 162 0.06 -8.85 19.95
N ILE A 163 0.80 -8.69 21.02
CA ILE A 163 0.83 -7.45 21.81
C ILE A 163 1.69 -6.42 21.08
N GLY A 164 1.27 -5.17 21.13
CA GLY A 164 1.94 -4.05 20.46
C GLY A 164 1.35 -3.73 19.10
N GLN A 165 1.88 -2.70 18.48
CA GLN A 165 1.41 -2.12 17.22
C GLN A 165 2.54 -1.36 16.55
N LYS A 166 2.31 -0.76 15.38
CA LYS A 166 3.26 0.13 14.70
C LYS A 166 3.93 1.08 15.70
N GLY A 167 5.25 1.16 15.63
CA GLY A 167 6.08 1.98 16.52
C GLY A 167 6.52 1.29 17.81
N SER A 168 6.10 0.04 18.07
CA SER A 168 6.62 -0.78 19.15
C SER A 168 7.55 -1.87 18.62
N PHE A 169 8.52 -2.32 19.47
CA PHE A 169 9.37 -3.46 19.20
C PHE A 169 8.75 -4.81 19.64
N LEU A 170 7.48 -4.80 20.03
CA LEU A 170 6.73 -5.99 20.40
C LEU A 170 6.24 -6.72 19.15
N GLU A 171 5.83 -7.98 19.30
CA GLU A 171 5.39 -8.84 18.18
C GLU A 171 4.32 -8.18 17.29
N GLY A 172 3.35 -7.46 17.88
CA GLY A 172 2.31 -6.77 17.14
C GLY A 172 2.81 -5.59 16.30
N GLY A 173 4.01 -5.04 16.61
CA GLY A 173 4.63 -3.97 15.84
C GLY A 173 5.53 -4.47 14.71
N VAL A 174 6.19 -5.63 14.92
CA VAL A 174 7.23 -6.12 14.00
C VAL A 174 6.83 -7.35 13.20
N ARG A 175 5.87 -8.14 13.68
CA ARG A 175 5.40 -9.34 12.98
C ARG A 175 4.35 -8.97 11.94
N VAL A 176 4.68 -9.19 10.68
CA VAL A 176 3.83 -8.84 9.53
C VAL A 176 3.54 -10.05 8.66
N PRO A 177 2.43 -10.06 7.92
CA PRO A 177 2.18 -11.07 6.90
C PRO A 177 3.19 -10.93 5.77
N ALA A 178 3.72 -12.07 5.30
CA ALA A 178 4.56 -12.13 4.11
C ALA A 178 4.15 -13.34 3.25
N VAL A 179 4.13 -13.15 1.95
CA VAL A 179 3.83 -14.20 0.98
C VAL A 179 4.88 -14.15 -0.12
N ILE A 180 5.41 -15.32 -0.48
CA ILE A 180 6.23 -15.50 -1.68
C ILE A 180 5.54 -16.47 -2.62
N SER A 181 5.52 -16.14 -3.89
CA SER A 181 4.97 -17.00 -4.94
C SER A 181 5.92 -17.06 -6.13
N TYR A 182 6.29 -18.28 -6.51
CA TYR A 182 7.07 -18.57 -7.71
C TYR A 182 6.58 -19.89 -8.28
N PRO A 183 5.57 -19.88 -9.18
CA PRO A 183 4.88 -21.10 -9.59
C PRO A 183 5.79 -22.18 -10.16
N ALA A 184 6.84 -21.81 -10.91
CA ALA A 184 7.78 -22.75 -11.49
C ALA A 184 8.58 -23.57 -10.46
N LYS A 185 8.76 -23.07 -9.22
CA LYS A 185 9.68 -23.70 -8.25
C LYS A 185 9.14 -23.88 -6.84
N LEU A 186 8.16 -23.09 -6.42
CA LEU A 186 7.63 -23.13 -5.07
C LEU A 186 6.29 -23.86 -4.99
N PRO A 187 6.07 -24.70 -3.97
CA PRO A 187 4.81 -25.41 -3.78
C PRO A 187 3.69 -24.44 -3.41
N LYS A 188 2.49 -24.71 -3.91
CA LYS A 188 1.27 -23.94 -3.58
C LYS A 188 0.80 -24.26 -2.16
N GLY A 189 0.21 -23.26 -1.49
CA GLY A 189 -0.49 -23.43 -0.22
C GLY A 189 0.37 -23.85 0.98
N THR A 190 1.68 -23.72 0.89
CA THR A 190 2.59 -24.10 1.99
C THR A 190 2.74 -22.97 2.98
N VAL A 191 2.56 -23.24 4.26
CA VAL A 191 2.84 -22.32 5.36
C VAL A 191 4.22 -22.63 5.96
N ARG A 192 5.01 -21.59 6.17
CA ARG A 192 6.31 -21.66 6.85
C ARG A 192 6.27 -20.85 8.13
N ASN A 193 6.79 -21.42 9.21
CA ASN A 193 6.87 -20.76 10.52
C ASN A 193 8.28 -20.25 10.86
N GLN A 194 9.19 -20.33 9.90
CA GLN A 194 10.53 -19.79 10.03
C GLN A 194 10.45 -18.26 10.13
N ALA A 195 11.17 -17.71 11.11
CA ALA A 195 11.30 -16.25 11.21
C ALA A 195 12.19 -15.75 10.08
N ILE A 196 11.71 -14.75 9.38
CA ILE A 196 12.44 -14.03 8.34
C ILE A 196 12.27 -12.52 8.55
N SER A 197 13.17 -11.74 8.01
CA SER A 197 13.12 -10.28 7.99
C SER A 197 13.24 -9.75 6.56
N ALA A 198 13.03 -8.45 6.37
CA ALA A 198 13.21 -7.82 5.07
C ALA A 198 14.65 -7.97 4.51
N MET A 199 15.64 -8.12 5.38
CA MET A 199 17.06 -8.34 4.99
C MET A 199 17.30 -9.70 4.33
N ASP A 200 16.46 -10.68 4.59
CA ASP A 200 16.61 -12.02 4.04
C ASP A 200 16.21 -12.10 2.56
N TRP A 201 15.45 -11.13 2.05
CA TRP A 201 15.02 -11.15 0.66
C TRP A 201 16.18 -10.97 -0.32
N PHE A 202 17.12 -10.06 -0.03
CA PHE A 202 18.23 -9.80 -0.93
C PHE A 202 19.08 -11.07 -1.20
N PRO A 203 19.59 -11.80 -0.19
CA PRO A 203 20.35 -13.02 -0.43
C PRO A 203 19.47 -14.19 -0.95
N THR A 204 18.14 -14.11 -0.79
CA THR A 204 17.24 -15.17 -1.24
C THR A 204 16.97 -15.10 -2.74
N VAL A 205 17.01 -13.90 -3.33
CA VAL A 205 16.69 -13.70 -4.75
C VAL A 205 17.92 -13.58 -5.65
N LEU A 206 19.12 -13.52 -5.08
CA LEU A 206 20.40 -13.57 -5.80
C LEU A 206 20.84 -15.00 -6.05
#